data_7913344eb84e22c1201c42a8a32d4050
#
_entry.id   7913344eb84e22c1201c42a8a32d4050
#
_cell.length_a   1.000
_cell.length_b   1.000
_cell.length_c   1.000
_cell.angle_alpha   90.00
_cell.angle_beta   90.00
_cell.angle_gamma   90.00
#
_symmetry.space_group_name_H-M   'P 1'
#
loop_
_entity.id
_entity.type
_entity.pdbx_description
1 polymer ?
#
loop_
_entity_poly.entity_id
_entity_poly.type
_entity_poly.pdbx_seq_one_letter_code
_entity_poly.pdbx_strand_id
1 'polypeptide(L)'
;MLGLLLSVCRTPERPPPPPPPPVVVAPQPTPEPEPPPPAPPKLSIELPTDSRTLRMLDRELLADAGVPLADAQLFPDTYSVHEGVFTFRGGPLRANAAFGTLGAKPSKLSIAWSVTTGQSKAPWFGGTGWTGQPVIVKWPAVIRHSMPKLGAKRQDDALIEVIQGSLDGAVHFIDLATGKRTRPALSTGNPIKGSVSLDPRGYPLLFVGQGIPENKPIGLRVFELINHTEVFFLPGSDKSAPRRGWGAFDSSGLLNRNTDTYVVGGENGLLYLLKLNTNFDPLELTLHVAPEVARYRYQSPGNQNYGIENSLSAFRNLAFFADNGGTLQAIDLRTMSPRWKFEAGDDTDATLALELTRDEQLKLYTATEVDKTGPRGETWLRKLDALTGKPEWEVSEVCQGALAPKKIDAGVFATPLPGTGEVSHLVFFVLSRCPGPENGVIVALDKDTGGEIWRVDLPHFSWSTPVQLNDADGHAYLLHGGIGGVVRLLEATTGRQLATVQLEGDIESSPSVFGSRAVLGTRANRIYAIDVK
;
A
#
# COMPACT_ATOMS: atom_id res chain seq x y z
N MET A 1 -51.65 -60.43 69.82
CA MET A 1 -50.72 -61.22 69.05
C MET A 1 -49.43 -60.40 68.89
N LEU A 2 -48.46 -60.94 69.47
CA LEU A 2 -47.08 -60.72 69.63
C LEU A 2 -46.36 -60.12 68.41
N GLY A 3 -45.69 -58.97 68.54
CA GLY A 3 -44.79 -58.39 67.58
C GLY A 3 -43.42 -58.24 68.26
N LEU A 4 -42.43 -58.92 67.74
CA LEU A 4 -41.04 -58.94 68.19
C LEU A 4 -40.37 -57.58 67.84
N LEU A 5 -39.77 -56.97 68.87
CA LEU A 5 -38.80 -55.89 68.77
C LEU A 5 -37.40 -56.46 68.54
N LEU A 6 -36.78 -56.21 67.39
CA LEU A 6 -35.36 -56.48 67.15
C LEU A 6 -34.57 -55.19 67.44
N SER A 7 -33.79 -55.25 68.55
CA SER A 7 -32.84 -54.22 68.91
C SER A 7 -31.56 -54.38 68.05
N VAL A 8 -31.22 -53.37 67.27
CA VAL A 8 -29.95 -53.29 66.53
C VAL A 8 -28.96 -52.52 67.33
N CYS A 9 -27.91 -53.21 67.86
CA CYS A 9 -26.76 -52.60 68.47
C CYS A 9 -25.96 -51.77 67.40
N ARG A 10 -25.90 -50.50 67.58
CA ARG A 10 -24.97 -49.62 66.84
C ARG A 10 -23.63 -49.64 67.57
N THR A 11 -22.58 -50.09 66.87
CA THR A 11 -21.17 -49.88 67.27
C THR A 11 -20.83 -48.38 67.12
N PRO A 12 -20.09 -47.77 68.03
CA PRO A 12 -19.69 -46.38 67.94
C PRO A 12 -18.64 -46.20 66.86
N GLU A 13 -18.94 -45.28 65.95
CA GLU A 13 -18.00 -44.81 64.89
C GLU A 13 -16.74 -44.21 65.55
N ARG A 14 -15.57 -44.58 65.05
CA ARG A 14 -14.29 -43.93 65.43
C ARG A 14 -14.30 -42.51 64.91
N PRO A 15 -13.83 -41.50 65.65
CA PRO A 15 -13.64 -40.17 65.17
C PRO A 15 -12.62 -40.17 64.03
N PRO A 16 -12.79 -39.33 63.03
CA PRO A 16 -11.87 -39.18 61.87
C PRO A 16 -10.48 -38.74 62.37
N PRO A 17 -9.39 -39.19 61.75
CA PRO A 17 -8.05 -38.76 62.09
C PRO A 17 -7.90 -37.23 61.86
N PRO A 18 -7.06 -36.58 62.71
CA PRO A 18 -6.81 -35.14 62.54
C PRO A 18 -6.22 -34.81 61.13
N PRO A 19 -6.53 -33.68 60.57
CA PRO A 19 -5.97 -33.27 59.28
C PRO A 19 -4.42 -33.21 59.38
N PRO A 20 -3.72 -33.56 58.30
CA PRO A 20 -2.26 -33.43 58.28
C PRO A 20 -1.85 -31.98 58.46
N PRO A 21 -0.69 -31.69 59.06
CA PRO A 21 -0.20 -30.34 59.25
C PRO A 21 0.00 -29.66 57.88
N PRO A 22 -0.19 -28.35 57.78
CA PRO A 22 -0.01 -27.63 56.54
C PRO A 22 1.42 -27.81 56.02
N VAL A 23 1.54 -28.26 54.78
CA VAL A 23 2.83 -28.35 54.09
C VAL A 23 3.33 -26.91 53.88
N VAL A 24 4.39 -26.57 54.61
CA VAL A 24 5.10 -25.31 54.37
C VAL A 24 5.86 -25.49 53.05
N VAL A 25 5.27 -25.01 51.97
CA VAL A 25 5.94 -24.91 50.68
C VAL A 25 6.99 -23.80 50.83
N ALA A 26 8.26 -24.16 50.73
CA ALA A 26 9.33 -23.18 50.67
C ALA A 26 9.06 -22.21 49.47
N PRO A 27 9.26 -20.89 49.64
CA PRO A 27 9.09 -19.97 48.54
C PRO A 27 9.98 -20.40 47.38
N GLN A 28 9.37 -20.60 46.22
CA GLN A 28 10.14 -20.82 44.99
C GLN A 28 11.04 -19.60 44.76
N PRO A 29 12.30 -19.77 44.37
CA PRO A 29 13.15 -18.66 44.01
C PRO A 29 12.46 -17.89 42.89
N THR A 30 12.35 -16.59 43.06
CA THR A 30 11.84 -15.67 42.02
C THR A 30 12.66 -15.91 40.75
N PRO A 31 12.07 -16.22 39.61
CA PRO A 31 12.84 -16.39 38.38
C PRO A 31 13.65 -15.12 38.16
N GLU A 32 14.92 -15.27 37.87
CA GLU A 32 15.81 -14.19 37.48
C GLU A 32 15.20 -13.57 36.23
N PRO A 33 15.09 -12.23 36.14
CA PRO A 33 14.51 -11.57 34.95
C PRO A 33 15.31 -12.01 33.73
N GLU A 34 14.61 -12.53 32.72
CA GLU A 34 15.24 -12.86 31.43
C GLU A 34 16.02 -11.65 30.93
N PRO A 35 17.26 -11.84 30.47
CA PRO A 35 18.02 -10.74 29.88
C PRO A 35 17.20 -10.12 28.72
N PRO A 36 17.19 -8.80 28.60
CA PRO A 36 16.46 -8.16 27.51
C PRO A 36 16.91 -8.77 26.18
N PRO A 37 15.99 -9.00 25.23
CA PRO A 37 16.33 -9.54 23.93
C PRO A 37 17.46 -8.69 23.31
N PRO A 38 18.44 -9.31 22.65
CA PRO A 38 19.54 -8.58 22.02
C PRO A 38 18.96 -7.51 21.11
N ALA A 39 19.51 -6.30 21.20
CA ALA A 39 19.11 -5.21 20.33
C ALA A 39 19.21 -5.69 18.86
N PRO A 40 18.19 -5.46 18.03
CA PRO A 40 18.24 -5.87 16.64
C PRO A 40 19.53 -5.31 16.00
N PRO A 41 20.22 -6.11 15.18
CA PRO A 41 21.46 -5.67 14.58
C PRO A 41 21.24 -4.34 13.83
N LYS A 42 22.11 -3.37 14.06
CA LYS A 42 22.12 -2.11 13.31
C LYS A 42 22.55 -2.41 11.87
N LEU A 43 21.62 -2.89 11.07
CA LEU A 43 21.83 -3.19 9.65
C LEU A 43 21.69 -1.89 8.84
N SER A 44 22.76 -1.09 8.81
CA SER A 44 22.94 -0.14 7.72
C SER A 44 23.51 -0.91 6.54
N ILE A 45 22.79 -0.91 5.42
CA ILE A 45 23.35 -1.44 4.16
C ILE A 45 24.31 -0.36 3.64
N GLU A 46 25.61 -0.59 3.75
CA GLU A 46 26.59 0.21 3.05
C GLU A 46 26.64 -0.23 1.60
N LEU A 47 26.14 0.61 0.71
CA LEU A 47 26.16 0.34 -0.72
C LEU A 47 27.43 0.90 -1.34
N PRO A 48 28.06 0.17 -2.29
CA PRO A 48 29.12 0.74 -3.10
C PRO A 48 28.57 1.94 -3.88
N THR A 49 29.21 3.08 -3.74
CA THR A 49 28.84 4.30 -4.46
C THR A 49 29.34 4.17 -5.91
N ASP A 50 28.45 4.02 -6.87
CA ASP A 50 28.82 4.12 -8.29
C ASP A 50 29.10 5.59 -8.63
N SER A 51 30.38 5.94 -8.65
CA SER A 51 30.83 7.30 -8.90
C SER A 51 30.49 7.80 -10.33
N ARG A 52 30.25 6.92 -11.29
CA ARG A 52 29.86 7.32 -12.66
C ARG A 52 28.40 7.76 -12.69
N THR A 53 27.52 6.99 -12.06
CA THR A 53 26.10 7.28 -12.00
C THR A 53 25.82 8.57 -11.24
N LEU A 54 26.52 8.81 -10.15
CA LEU A 54 26.34 10.01 -9.32
C LEU A 54 26.81 11.32 -9.96
N ARG A 55 27.81 11.29 -10.85
CA ARG A 55 28.27 12.49 -11.56
C ARG A 55 27.24 13.09 -12.51
N MET A 56 26.20 12.33 -12.89
CA MET A 56 25.13 12.79 -13.78
C MET A 56 23.92 13.35 -13.05
N LEU A 57 23.90 13.32 -11.70
CA LEU A 57 22.86 13.86 -10.86
C LEU A 57 23.37 15.08 -10.13
N ASP A 58 22.82 16.25 -10.45
CA ASP A 58 22.89 17.39 -9.55
C ASP A 58 21.84 17.19 -8.46
N ARG A 59 22.27 17.34 -7.21
CA ARG A 59 21.39 17.19 -6.05
C ARG A 59 21.43 18.43 -5.19
N GLU A 60 20.31 18.77 -4.65
CA GLU A 60 20.18 19.81 -3.66
C GLU A 60 19.33 19.29 -2.51
N LEU A 61 19.86 19.32 -1.30
CA LEU A 61 19.12 19.03 -0.09
C LEU A 61 18.64 20.35 0.49
N LEU A 62 17.34 20.58 0.41
CA LEU A 62 16.67 21.75 1.01
C LEU A 62 15.98 21.24 2.27
N ALA A 63 16.58 21.49 3.43
CA ALA A 63 16.01 21.13 4.71
C ALA A 63 15.59 22.39 5.46
N ASP A 64 14.42 22.32 6.09
CA ASP A 64 14.10 23.23 7.18
C ASP A 64 15.02 22.90 8.36
N ALA A 65 15.51 23.94 9.05
CA ALA A 65 16.46 23.74 10.14
C ALA A 65 15.89 22.78 11.21
N GLY A 66 16.57 21.69 11.45
CA GLY A 66 16.24 20.77 12.51
C GLY A 66 15.71 19.38 12.12
N VAL A 67 15.48 19.07 10.82
CA VAL A 67 15.11 17.70 10.43
C VAL A 67 16.29 16.75 10.68
N PRO A 68 16.21 15.83 11.66
CA PRO A 68 17.29 14.91 11.92
C PRO A 68 17.35 13.84 10.82
N LEU A 69 18.35 13.92 9.95
CA LEU A 69 18.69 12.87 8.98
C LEU A 69 19.55 11.79 9.65
N ALA A 70 19.20 11.41 10.86
CA ALA A 70 20.01 10.56 11.73
C ALA A 70 20.01 9.08 11.30
N ASP A 71 20.95 8.30 11.83
CA ASP A 71 21.22 6.88 11.54
C ASP A 71 20.01 5.92 11.69
N ALA A 72 18.89 6.40 12.23
CA ALA A 72 17.70 5.61 12.55
C ALA A 72 16.60 5.61 11.47
N GLN A 73 16.86 6.14 10.28
CA GLN A 73 15.86 6.18 9.18
C GLN A 73 15.65 4.81 8.50
N LEU A 74 15.51 3.77 9.33
CA LEU A 74 15.30 2.40 8.84
C LEU A 74 13.81 2.04 8.87
N PHE A 75 13.26 1.70 7.72
CA PHE A 75 11.94 1.05 7.68
C PHE A 75 12.03 -0.33 8.33
N PRO A 76 11.08 -0.67 9.21
CA PRO A 76 11.05 -1.98 9.84
C PRO A 76 10.65 -3.06 8.84
N ASP A 77 11.10 -4.30 9.07
CA ASP A 77 10.73 -5.46 8.22
C ASP A 77 9.21 -5.70 8.22
N THR A 78 8.54 -5.48 9.36
CA THR A 78 7.07 -5.48 9.44
C THR A 78 6.55 -4.06 9.45
N TYR A 79 5.84 -3.66 8.40
CA TYR A 79 5.35 -2.27 8.25
C TYR A 79 4.35 -1.89 9.34
N SER A 80 3.35 -2.72 9.59
CA SER A 80 2.39 -2.55 10.69
C SER A 80 2.23 -3.86 11.46
N VAL A 81 2.03 -3.77 12.76
CA VAL A 81 1.66 -4.90 13.62
C VAL A 81 0.14 -5.09 13.69
N HIS A 82 -0.62 -4.20 13.10
CA HIS A 82 -2.08 -4.23 13.08
C HIS A 82 -2.60 -4.86 11.79
N GLU A 83 -3.78 -5.46 11.89
CA GLU A 83 -4.45 -6.12 10.77
C GLU A 83 -4.92 -5.07 9.75
N GLY A 84 -4.52 -5.22 8.48
CA GLY A 84 -4.98 -4.34 7.42
C GLY A 84 -4.01 -4.09 6.28
N VAL A 85 -4.44 -3.20 5.38
CA VAL A 85 -3.68 -2.65 4.26
C VAL A 85 -3.59 -1.13 4.48
N PHE A 86 -2.45 -0.63 4.93
CA PHE A 86 -2.30 0.73 5.46
C PHE A 86 -1.90 1.78 4.42
N THR A 87 -1.45 1.37 3.25
CA THR A 87 -0.99 2.24 2.17
C THR A 87 -1.13 1.52 0.83
N PHE A 88 -0.89 2.20 -0.26
CA PHE A 88 -0.86 1.60 -1.59
C PHE A 88 0.06 0.37 -1.64
N ARG A 89 -0.44 -0.74 -2.16
CA ARG A 89 0.25 -2.05 -2.24
C ARG A 89 0.77 -2.58 -0.90
N GLY A 90 0.06 -2.26 0.20
CA GLY A 90 0.22 -2.88 1.52
C GLY A 90 1.35 -2.32 2.38
N GLY A 91 2.47 -1.93 1.82
CA GLY A 91 3.62 -1.49 2.62
C GLY A 91 4.82 -1.02 1.80
N PRO A 92 6.01 -0.91 2.43
CA PRO A 92 7.19 -0.32 1.80
C PRO A 92 7.68 -1.06 0.55
N LEU A 93 7.53 -2.38 0.49
CA LEU A 93 7.95 -3.15 -0.68
C LEU A 93 6.99 -3.00 -1.88
N ARG A 94 5.80 -2.45 -1.67
CA ARG A 94 4.77 -2.30 -2.71
C ARG A 94 4.41 -3.63 -3.41
N ALA A 95 4.56 -4.73 -2.70
CA ALA A 95 4.47 -6.07 -3.29
C ALA A 95 3.03 -6.56 -3.45
N ASN A 96 2.16 -6.36 -2.44
CA ASN A 96 0.79 -6.87 -2.50
C ASN A 96 -0.17 -6.07 -1.61
N ALA A 97 -1.47 -6.05 -1.98
CA ALA A 97 -2.53 -5.31 -1.27
C ALA A 97 -3.56 -6.26 -0.63
N ALA A 98 -3.10 -7.38 -0.07
CA ALA A 98 -3.93 -8.35 0.63
C ALA A 98 -3.47 -8.54 2.07
N PHE A 99 -4.45 -8.67 2.98
CA PHE A 99 -4.26 -9.10 4.35
C PHE A 99 -5.11 -10.35 4.63
N GLY A 100 -4.49 -11.38 5.19
CA GLY A 100 -5.15 -12.66 5.48
C GLY A 100 -5.14 -13.62 4.27
N THR A 101 -5.84 -14.74 4.43
CA THR A 101 -5.94 -15.83 3.45
C THR A 101 -7.39 -16.16 3.15
N LEU A 102 -7.64 -16.79 2.01
CA LEU A 102 -8.94 -17.40 1.70
C LEU A 102 -9.11 -18.68 2.53
N GLY A 103 -10.33 -18.94 2.97
CA GLY A 103 -10.61 -20.16 3.75
C GLY A 103 -10.56 -21.45 2.93
N ALA A 104 -10.78 -21.37 1.61
CA ALA A 104 -10.80 -22.51 0.69
C ALA A 104 -10.51 -22.03 -0.74
N LYS A 105 -10.32 -22.99 -1.66
CA LYS A 105 -10.18 -22.74 -3.09
C LYS A 105 -11.36 -21.94 -3.63
N PRO A 106 -11.14 -20.73 -4.17
CA PRO A 106 -12.23 -19.89 -4.66
C PRO A 106 -12.71 -20.36 -6.04
N SER A 107 -14.01 -20.25 -6.26
CA SER A 107 -14.65 -20.61 -7.54
C SER A 107 -15.67 -19.58 -8.01
N LYS A 108 -15.95 -18.57 -7.20
CA LYS A 108 -17.00 -17.58 -7.47
C LYS A 108 -16.63 -16.20 -6.97
N LEU A 109 -17.01 -15.18 -7.74
CA LEU A 109 -17.04 -13.79 -7.31
C LEU A 109 -18.50 -13.33 -7.17
N SER A 110 -18.80 -12.55 -6.13
CA SER A 110 -20.13 -11.96 -5.94
C SER A 110 -20.03 -10.59 -5.30
N ILE A 111 -20.85 -9.64 -5.75
CA ILE A 111 -20.95 -8.32 -5.13
C ILE A 111 -21.57 -8.48 -3.73
N ALA A 112 -20.83 -8.07 -2.71
CA ALA A 112 -21.33 -8.05 -1.33
C ALA A 112 -22.14 -6.78 -1.05
N TRP A 113 -21.62 -5.64 -1.49
CA TRP A 113 -22.25 -4.34 -1.40
C TRP A 113 -21.65 -3.33 -2.37
N SER A 114 -22.35 -2.22 -2.58
CA SER A 114 -21.80 -1.03 -3.25
C SER A 114 -22.22 0.24 -2.54
N VAL A 115 -21.34 1.26 -2.60
CA VAL A 115 -21.57 2.59 -2.01
C VAL A 115 -21.36 3.64 -3.10
N THR A 116 -22.30 4.57 -3.23
CA THR A 116 -22.19 5.69 -4.17
C THR A 116 -21.31 6.79 -3.59
N THR A 117 -20.40 7.34 -4.41
CA THR A 117 -19.62 8.56 -4.15
C THR A 117 -20.22 9.75 -4.89
N GLY A 118 -19.69 10.94 -4.64
CA GLY A 118 -20.02 12.14 -5.40
C GLY A 118 -19.29 12.25 -6.74
N GLN A 119 -19.30 13.46 -7.31
CA GLN A 119 -18.60 13.81 -8.55
C GLN A 119 -17.82 15.11 -8.39
N SER A 120 -16.67 15.19 -9.05
CA SER A 120 -15.94 16.43 -9.32
C SER A 120 -16.44 17.09 -10.61
N LYS A 121 -15.84 18.23 -10.96
CA LYS A 121 -16.10 18.91 -12.22
C LYS A 121 -15.52 18.14 -13.41
N ALA A 122 -16.06 18.40 -14.61
CA ALA A 122 -15.47 17.91 -15.85
C ALA A 122 -14.02 18.44 -16.01
N PRO A 123 -13.11 17.68 -16.64
CA PRO A 123 -13.33 16.41 -17.33
C PRO A 123 -13.18 15.16 -16.45
N TRP A 124 -12.86 15.31 -15.15
CA TRP A 124 -12.49 14.18 -14.29
C TRP A 124 -13.69 13.43 -13.71
N PHE A 125 -14.81 14.12 -13.48
CA PHE A 125 -16.05 13.56 -12.94
C PHE A 125 -15.82 12.86 -11.60
N GLY A 126 -16.25 11.64 -11.43
CA GLY A 126 -16.18 10.92 -10.15
C GLY A 126 -15.56 9.53 -10.25
N GLY A 127 -15.70 8.79 -9.16
CA GLY A 127 -15.14 7.46 -9.01
C GLY A 127 -13.71 7.48 -8.45
N THR A 128 -12.94 6.46 -8.78
CA THR A 128 -11.55 6.31 -8.35
C THR A 128 -10.64 6.13 -9.55
N GLY A 129 -9.53 6.85 -9.59
CA GLY A 129 -8.52 6.73 -10.63
C GLY A 129 -7.60 5.52 -10.43
N TRP A 130 -6.64 5.35 -11.33
CA TRP A 130 -5.77 4.17 -11.41
C TRP A 130 -4.91 3.91 -10.15
N THR A 131 -4.51 4.95 -9.44
CA THR A 131 -3.79 4.84 -8.16
C THR A 131 -4.72 4.81 -6.95
N GLY A 132 -6.03 4.87 -7.15
CA GLY A 132 -7.07 5.00 -6.11
C GLY A 132 -7.39 3.70 -5.38
N GLN A 133 -6.40 3.02 -4.82
CA GLN A 133 -6.58 1.83 -4.00
C GLN A 133 -7.14 2.17 -2.62
N PRO A 134 -8.16 1.45 -2.09
CA PRO A 134 -8.60 1.62 -0.72
C PRO A 134 -7.55 1.13 0.28
N VAL A 135 -7.48 1.77 1.46
CA VAL A 135 -6.85 1.17 2.63
C VAL A 135 -7.91 0.50 3.49
N ILE A 136 -7.55 -0.56 4.19
CA ILE A 136 -8.46 -1.34 5.04
C ILE A 136 -7.78 -1.56 6.37
N VAL A 137 -8.46 -1.25 7.48
CA VAL A 137 -7.87 -1.32 8.81
C VAL A 137 -8.85 -1.87 9.84
N LYS A 138 -8.34 -2.76 10.69
CA LYS A 138 -8.98 -3.13 11.93
C LYS A 138 -8.31 -2.33 13.05
N TRP A 139 -8.98 -1.28 13.49
CA TRP A 139 -8.44 -0.37 14.48
C TRP A 139 -8.21 -1.07 15.83
N PRO A 140 -7.05 -0.90 16.49
CA PRO A 140 -6.88 -1.31 17.88
C PRO A 140 -7.98 -0.72 18.77
N ALA A 141 -8.45 -1.47 19.76
CA ALA A 141 -9.61 -1.05 20.59
C ALA A 141 -9.39 0.34 21.23
N VAL A 142 -8.21 0.58 21.80
CA VAL A 142 -7.85 1.88 22.40
C VAL A 142 -7.96 3.02 21.40
N ILE A 143 -7.48 2.82 20.17
CA ILE A 143 -7.53 3.80 19.09
C ILE A 143 -8.97 4.01 18.62
N ARG A 144 -9.71 2.92 18.39
CA ARG A 144 -11.12 2.99 17.98
C ARG A 144 -11.96 3.75 19.02
N HIS A 145 -11.73 3.52 20.30
CA HIS A 145 -12.41 4.23 21.37
C HIS A 145 -12.07 5.73 21.42
N SER A 146 -10.89 6.13 20.95
CA SER A 146 -10.51 7.55 20.90
C SER A 146 -11.15 8.33 19.75
N MET A 147 -11.93 7.69 18.86
CA MET A 147 -12.55 8.32 17.68
C MET A 147 -14.06 8.52 17.83
N PRO A 148 -14.54 9.63 18.45
CA PRO A 148 -15.98 9.91 18.66
C PRO A 148 -16.81 9.88 17.38
N LYS A 149 -16.24 10.26 16.24
CA LYS A 149 -16.91 10.27 14.92
C LYS A 149 -17.40 8.89 14.47
N LEU A 150 -16.87 7.80 15.01
CA LEU A 150 -17.38 6.45 14.80
C LEU A 150 -18.74 6.18 15.49
N GLY A 151 -19.18 7.06 16.40
CA GLY A 151 -20.45 6.87 17.13
C GLY A 151 -20.47 5.53 17.88
N ALA A 152 -21.55 4.75 17.72
CA ALA A 152 -21.67 3.43 18.33
C ALA A 152 -20.63 2.41 17.83
N LYS A 153 -20.07 2.58 16.62
CA LYS A 153 -19.04 1.70 16.06
C LYS A 153 -17.72 1.71 16.84
N ARG A 154 -17.52 2.68 17.74
CA ARG A 154 -16.37 2.67 18.67
C ARG A 154 -16.29 1.40 19.53
N GLN A 155 -17.45 0.81 19.84
CA GLN A 155 -17.56 -0.37 20.69
C GLN A 155 -17.61 -1.69 19.90
N ASP A 156 -17.56 -1.64 18.58
CA ASP A 156 -17.67 -2.80 17.72
C ASP A 156 -16.28 -3.42 17.46
N ASP A 157 -15.92 -4.45 18.22
CA ASP A 157 -14.62 -5.15 18.07
C ASP A 157 -14.47 -5.86 16.73
N ALA A 158 -15.57 -6.11 16.02
CA ALA A 158 -15.57 -6.71 14.69
C ALA A 158 -15.42 -5.67 13.56
N LEU A 159 -15.40 -4.37 13.88
CA LEU A 159 -15.30 -3.31 12.88
C LEU A 159 -13.96 -3.39 12.12
N ILE A 160 -14.08 -3.61 10.82
CA ILE A 160 -13.00 -3.42 9.85
C ILE A 160 -13.43 -2.27 8.95
N GLU A 161 -12.63 -1.21 8.91
CA GLU A 161 -12.98 0.01 8.20
C GLU A 161 -12.22 0.11 6.88
N VAL A 162 -12.95 0.33 5.80
CA VAL A 162 -12.46 0.70 4.48
C VAL A 162 -12.39 2.22 4.39
N ILE A 163 -11.26 2.75 3.96
CA ILE A 163 -11.05 4.19 3.79
C ILE A 163 -10.59 4.44 2.35
N GLN A 164 -11.41 5.16 1.58
CA GLN A 164 -11.21 5.36 0.15
C GLN A 164 -11.23 6.84 -0.20
N GLY A 165 -10.13 7.32 -0.79
CA GLY A 165 -10.09 8.59 -1.50
C GLY A 165 -10.84 8.52 -2.83
N SER A 166 -11.50 9.59 -3.22
CA SER A 166 -12.33 9.63 -4.44
C SER A 166 -12.13 10.93 -5.21
N LEU A 167 -12.40 10.88 -6.51
CA LEU A 167 -12.36 12.05 -7.40
C LEU A 167 -13.44 13.09 -7.08
N ASP A 168 -14.40 12.77 -6.22
CA ASP A 168 -15.35 13.76 -5.69
C ASP A 168 -14.75 14.71 -4.63
N GLY A 169 -13.44 14.57 -4.35
CA GLY A 169 -12.74 15.39 -3.37
C GLY A 169 -13.05 15.03 -1.93
N ALA A 170 -13.48 13.79 -1.69
CA ALA A 170 -13.78 13.29 -0.37
C ALA A 170 -13.09 11.96 -0.06
N VAL A 171 -12.86 11.70 1.23
CA VAL A 171 -12.48 10.40 1.75
C VAL A 171 -13.71 9.75 2.37
N HIS A 172 -14.02 8.55 1.93
CA HIS A 172 -15.17 7.76 2.38
C HIS A 172 -14.75 6.69 3.37
N PHE A 173 -15.54 6.51 4.43
CA PHE A 173 -15.32 5.57 5.52
C PHE A 173 -16.47 4.57 5.56
N ILE A 174 -16.17 3.28 5.39
CA ILE A 174 -17.17 2.25 5.14
C ILE A 174 -16.85 1.01 5.99
N ASP A 175 -17.85 0.43 6.62
CA ASP A 175 -17.76 -0.86 7.30
C ASP A 175 -17.61 -1.97 6.26
N LEU A 176 -16.50 -2.70 6.29
CA LEU A 176 -16.20 -3.77 5.34
C LEU A 176 -17.29 -4.86 5.32
N ALA A 177 -17.87 -5.18 6.47
CA ALA A 177 -18.86 -6.24 6.58
C ALA A 177 -20.19 -5.86 5.92
N THR A 178 -20.62 -4.61 6.07
CA THR A 178 -22.01 -4.18 5.78
C THR A 178 -22.15 -3.19 4.63
N GLY A 179 -21.08 -2.54 4.20
CA GLY A 179 -21.13 -1.43 3.24
C GLY A 179 -21.73 -0.13 3.80
N LYS A 180 -22.07 -0.07 5.09
CA LYS A 180 -22.59 1.14 5.70
C LYS A 180 -21.46 2.11 6.01
N ARG A 181 -21.74 3.42 5.87
CA ARG A 181 -20.79 4.44 6.30
C ARG A 181 -20.60 4.37 7.82
N THR A 182 -19.34 4.37 8.25
CA THR A 182 -18.96 4.32 9.68
C THR A 182 -18.99 5.70 10.31
N ARG A 183 -18.76 6.73 9.51
CA ARG A 183 -18.72 8.15 9.88
C ARG A 183 -18.93 9.03 8.63
N PRO A 184 -19.17 10.35 8.80
CA PRO A 184 -19.28 11.26 7.66
C PRO A 184 -18.04 11.24 6.78
N ALA A 185 -18.23 11.42 5.48
CA ALA A 185 -17.11 11.59 4.55
C ALA A 185 -16.32 12.86 4.90
N LEU A 186 -14.99 12.81 4.71
CA LEU A 186 -14.09 13.91 4.98
C LEU A 186 -13.80 14.63 3.67
N SER A 187 -14.24 15.90 3.55
CA SER A 187 -14.01 16.69 2.34
C SER A 187 -12.62 17.31 2.35
N THR A 188 -11.86 17.07 1.29
CA THR A 188 -10.55 17.70 1.06
C THR A 188 -10.64 18.91 0.14
N GLY A 189 -11.75 19.04 -0.60
CA GLY A 189 -12.05 20.15 -1.49
C GLY A 189 -11.45 20.04 -2.89
N ASN A 190 -10.59 19.07 -3.16
CA ASN A 190 -10.02 18.78 -4.48
C ASN A 190 -10.05 17.28 -4.75
N PRO A 191 -10.18 16.84 -6.01
CA PRO A 191 -10.15 15.43 -6.38
C PRO A 191 -8.91 14.69 -5.86
N ILE A 192 -9.13 13.46 -5.41
CA ILE A 192 -8.10 12.55 -4.93
C ILE A 192 -7.94 11.46 -5.99
N LYS A 193 -6.83 11.48 -6.73
CA LYS A 193 -6.48 10.45 -7.73
C LYS A 193 -5.78 9.26 -7.06
N GLY A 194 -4.84 9.57 -6.16
CA GLY A 194 -3.99 8.59 -5.48
C GLY A 194 -4.67 7.84 -4.36
N SER A 195 -3.92 6.92 -3.77
CA SER A 195 -4.33 6.19 -2.58
C SER A 195 -4.02 6.99 -1.33
N VAL A 196 -4.94 7.01 -0.40
CA VAL A 196 -4.68 7.52 0.95
C VAL A 196 -3.74 6.57 1.69
N SER A 197 -3.07 7.04 2.74
CA SER A 197 -2.30 6.18 3.63
C SER A 197 -2.60 6.48 5.10
N LEU A 198 -2.44 5.45 5.93
CA LEU A 198 -2.65 5.50 7.37
C LEU A 198 -1.34 5.35 8.11
N ASP A 199 -1.33 5.76 9.36
CA ASP A 199 -0.22 5.54 10.25
C ASP A 199 -0.11 4.04 10.61
N PRO A 200 1.02 3.37 10.27
CA PRO A 200 1.19 1.95 10.55
C PRO A 200 1.33 1.61 12.03
N ARG A 201 1.47 2.61 12.93
CA ARG A 201 1.37 2.44 14.39
C ARG A 201 -0.07 2.22 14.85
N GLY A 202 -1.04 2.38 13.93
CA GLY A 202 -2.47 2.37 14.23
C GLY A 202 -2.98 3.70 14.81
N TYR A 203 -2.18 4.77 14.82
CA TYR A 203 -2.66 6.09 15.23
C TYR A 203 -3.70 6.61 14.23
N PRO A 204 -4.68 7.40 14.69
CA PRO A 204 -5.76 7.91 13.84
C PRO A 204 -5.28 9.10 12.97
N LEU A 205 -4.23 8.87 12.18
CA LEU A 205 -3.67 9.79 11.19
C LEU A 205 -3.94 9.28 9.77
N LEU A 206 -4.39 10.20 8.92
CA LEU A 206 -4.70 9.97 7.52
C LEU A 206 -3.92 10.96 6.65
N PHE A 207 -3.21 10.45 5.66
CA PHE A 207 -2.47 11.22 4.67
C PHE A 207 -3.20 11.16 3.33
N VAL A 208 -3.45 12.33 2.74
CA VAL A 208 -4.26 12.47 1.53
C VAL A 208 -3.55 13.37 0.52
N GLY A 209 -3.05 12.78 -0.56
CA GLY A 209 -2.59 13.51 -1.73
C GLY A 209 -3.75 13.98 -2.61
N GLN A 210 -3.62 15.14 -3.23
CA GLN A 210 -4.63 15.71 -4.12
C GLN A 210 -4.08 15.79 -5.54
N GLY A 211 -4.83 15.27 -6.51
CA GLY A 211 -4.38 15.15 -7.90
C GLY A 211 -4.77 16.33 -8.80
N ILE A 212 -5.84 17.07 -8.47
CA ILE A 212 -6.42 18.08 -9.37
C ILE A 212 -6.82 19.33 -8.58
N PRO A 213 -6.37 20.54 -8.98
CA PRO A 213 -6.79 21.77 -8.30
C PRO A 213 -8.20 22.20 -8.76
N GLU A 214 -9.15 22.26 -7.83
CA GLU A 214 -10.52 22.74 -8.11
C GLU A 214 -10.96 23.87 -7.19
N ASN A 215 -10.98 23.65 -5.89
CA ASN A 215 -11.64 24.53 -4.94
C ASN A 215 -10.70 25.05 -3.84
N LYS A 216 -9.57 24.43 -3.63
CA LYS A 216 -8.59 24.77 -2.59
C LYS A 216 -7.17 24.68 -3.16
N PRO A 217 -6.17 25.25 -2.49
CA PRO A 217 -4.78 24.96 -2.82
C PRO A 217 -4.53 23.45 -2.82
N ILE A 218 -3.88 22.97 -3.90
CA ILE A 218 -3.54 21.57 -4.08
C ILE A 218 -2.29 21.22 -3.25
N GLY A 219 -2.22 20.00 -2.76
CA GLY A 219 -1.07 19.51 -1.99
C GLY A 219 -1.34 18.20 -1.28
N LEU A 220 -0.48 17.88 -0.32
CA LEU A 220 -0.66 16.79 0.62
C LEU A 220 -1.30 17.33 1.90
N ARG A 221 -2.37 16.69 2.35
CA ARG A 221 -3.07 17.02 3.59
C ARG A 221 -2.94 15.90 4.60
N VAL A 222 -2.77 16.25 5.86
CA VAL A 222 -2.75 15.31 6.98
C VAL A 222 -3.93 15.62 7.89
N PHE A 223 -4.74 14.60 8.15
CA PHE A 223 -5.92 14.71 9.01
C PHE A 223 -5.77 13.83 10.23
N GLU A 224 -6.17 14.34 11.39
CA GLU A 224 -6.49 13.49 12.53
C GLU A 224 -7.94 12.99 12.39
N LEU A 225 -8.17 11.72 12.75
CA LEU A 225 -9.46 11.06 12.57
C LEU A 225 -10.31 11.02 13.85
N ILE A 226 -9.87 11.65 14.92
CA ILE A 226 -10.64 11.83 16.16
C ILE A 226 -11.82 12.77 15.87
N ASN A 227 -11.52 13.97 15.35
CA ASN A 227 -12.48 15.02 15.04
C ASN A 227 -12.64 15.30 13.54
N HIS A 228 -11.85 14.68 12.68
CA HIS A 228 -11.70 14.96 11.24
C HIS A 228 -11.08 16.34 10.97
N THR A 229 -10.08 16.71 11.76
CA THR A 229 -9.39 17.99 11.63
C THR A 229 -8.17 17.88 10.75
N GLU A 230 -7.96 18.83 9.84
CA GLU A 230 -6.70 18.99 9.13
C GLU A 230 -5.65 19.50 10.10
N VAL A 231 -4.61 18.69 10.33
CA VAL A 231 -3.53 19.01 11.29
C VAL A 231 -2.26 19.48 10.59
N PHE A 232 -2.14 19.25 9.27
CA PHE A 232 -1.04 19.78 8.47
C PHE A 232 -1.40 19.83 6.99
N PHE A 233 -0.87 20.83 6.29
CA PHE A 233 -0.95 20.98 4.83
C PHE A 233 0.43 21.28 4.24
N LEU A 234 0.89 20.41 3.34
CA LEU A 234 2.07 20.62 2.53
C LEU A 234 1.62 21.14 1.15
N PRO A 235 1.86 22.41 0.81
CA PRO A 235 1.48 22.95 -0.49
C PRO A 235 2.22 22.22 -1.63
N GLY A 236 1.51 21.87 -2.69
CA GLY A 236 2.12 21.33 -3.91
C GLY A 236 2.88 22.39 -4.71
N SER A 237 2.49 23.66 -4.58
CA SER A 237 3.25 24.79 -5.13
C SER A 237 4.47 25.07 -4.26
N ASP A 238 5.65 24.76 -4.77
CA ASP A 238 6.93 24.96 -4.08
C ASP A 238 7.89 25.72 -4.99
N LYS A 239 8.52 26.78 -4.46
CA LYS A 239 9.44 27.64 -5.23
C LYS A 239 10.72 26.92 -5.65
N SER A 240 11.11 25.89 -4.91
CA SER A 240 12.28 25.07 -5.19
C SER A 240 12.00 23.93 -6.16
N ALA A 241 10.72 23.66 -6.46
CA ALA A 241 10.35 22.57 -7.33
C ALA A 241 10.81 22.80 -8.79
N PRO A 242 11.33 21.76 -9.46
CA PRO A 242 11.65 21.86 -10.89
C PRO A 242 10.39 22.09 -11.74
N ARG A 243 9.26 21.49 -11.40
CA ARG A 243 7.94 21.64 -12.07
C ARG A 243 7.03 22.59 -11.25
N ARG A 244 7.34 23.87 -11.25
CA ARG A 244 6.70 24.87 -10.38
C ARG A 244 5.19 25.08 -10.63
N GLY A 245 4.71 24.82 -11.81
CA GLY A 245 3.32 25.05 -12.23
C GLY A 245 2.36 23.91 -11.87
N TRP A 246 2.83 22.81 -11.31
CA TRP A 246 2.05 21.63 -11.02
C TRP A 246 2.34 21.11 -9.61
N GLY A 247 1.33 20.87 -8.83
CA GLY A 247 1.48 20.55 -7.41
C GLY A 247 0.67 19.36 -6.93
N ALA A 248 0.36 18.42 -7.83
CA ALA A 248 -0.37 17.21 -7.47
C ALA A 248 0.49 16.23 -6.66
N PHE A 249 -0.21 15.38 -5.90
CA PHE A 249 0.34 14.26 -5.16
C PHE A 249 -0.53 13.04 -5.44
N ASP A 250 -0.21 12.30 -6.49
CA ASP A 250 -0.84 11.01 -6.80
C ASP A 250 -0.12 9.86 -6.09
N SER A 251 1.14 10.07 -5.74
CA SER A 251 1.96 9.17 -4.94
C SER A 251 1.36 8.94 -3.55
N SER A 252 1.28 7.68 -3.13
CA SER A 252 0.95 7.29 -1.75
C SER A 252 2.24 7.17 -0.93
N GLY A 253 2.37 8.00 0.10
CA GLY A 253 3.58 8.02 0.91
C GLY A 253 3.70 6.84 1.88
N LEU A 254 4.85 6.79 2.54
CA LEU A 254 5.19 5.80 3.54
C LEU A 254 5.56 6.48 4.86
N LEU A 255 4.91 6.09 5.95
CA LEU A 255 5.32 6.48 7.29
C LEU A 255 6.25 5.42 7.88
N ASN A 256 7.46 5.82 8.23
CA ASN A 256 8.34 4.99 9.04
C ASN A 256 7.92 5.09 10.51
N ARG A 257 7.34 4.01 11.05
CA ARG A 257 6.81 3.97 12.41
C ARG A 257 7.88 4.09 13.50
N ASN A 258 9.13 3.74 13.19
CA ASN A 258 10.23 3.80 14.17
C ASN A 258 10.76 5.21 14.35
N THR A 259 10.67 6.04 13.32
CA THR A 259 11.28 7.38 13.31
C THR A 259 10.23 8.49 13.21
N ASP A 260 8.96 8.16 13.08
CA ASP A 260 7.89 9.14 12.89
C ASP A 260 8.12 10.05 11.69
N THR A 261 8.60 9.44 10.58
CA THR A 261 8.97 10.16 9.37
C THR A 261 8.15 9.69 8.18
N TYR A 262 7.48 10.62 7.51
CA TYR A 262 6.67 10.35 6.31
C TYR A 262 7.43 10.77 5.06
N VAL A 263 7.48 9.88 4.05
CA VAL A 263 8.17 10.11 2.79
C VAL A 263 7.17 10.04 1.64
N VAL A 264 7.20 11.02 0.73
CA VAL A 264 6.26 11.08 -0.39
C VAL A 264 6.87 11.81 -1.59
N GLY A 265 6.59 11.32 -2.80
CA GLY A 265 6.88 12.01 -4.06
C GLY A 265 5.80 13.03 -4.41
N GLY A 266 6.20 14.12 -5.03
CA GLY A 266 5.29 15.11 -5.60
C GLY A 266 5.48 15.22 -7.13
N GLU A 267 4.39 15.40 -7.87
CA GLU A 267 4.46 15.65 -9.30
C GLU A 267 5.14 16.99 -9.65
N ASN A 268 5.43 17.80 -8.65
CA ASN A 268 6.29 18.98 -8.79
C ASN A 268 7.78 18.64 -8.94
N GLY A 269 8.15 17.34 -8.81
CA GLY A 269 9.51 16.84 -8.98
C GLY A 269 10.36 16.89 -7.72
N LEU A 270 9.74 17.01 -6.55
CA LEU A 270 10.43 16.93 -5.27
C LEU A 270 10.04 15.64 -4.54
N LEU A 271 11.01 15.02 -3.90
CA LEU A 271 10.74 14.03 -2.87
C LEU A 271 10.77 14.74 -1.51
N TYR A 272 9.74 14.53 -0.72
CA TYR A 272 9.57 15.14 0.59
C TYR A 272 9.80 14.13 1.70
N LEU A 273 10.50 14.55 2.74
CA LEU A 273 10.69 13.82 4.00
C LEU A 273 10.16 14.70 5.13
N LEU A 274 9.11 14.24 5.81
CA LEU A 274 8.44 14.96 6.89
C LEU A 274 8.71 14.25 8.22
N LYS A 275 9.44 14.86 9.13
CA LYS A 275 9.49 14.43 10.53
C LYS A 275 8.24 14.97 11.21
N LEU A 276 7.28 14.10 11.53
CA LEU A 276 5.93 14.53 11.95
C LEU A 276 5.88 15.14 13.35
N ASN A 277 6.78 14.72 14.27
CA ASN A 277 6.73 15.10 15.68
C ASN A 277 5.34 14.84 16.28
N THR A 278 4.84 13.62 16.04
CA THR A 278 3.49 13.19 16.43
C THR A 278 3.37 13.13 17.96
N ASN A 279 2.36 13.80 18.48
CA ASN A 279 1.93 13.69 19.89
C ASN A 279 0.48 13.19 19.90
N PHE A 280 0.26 11.99 20.41
CA PHE A 280 -1.06 11.36 20.47
C PHE A 280 -1.37 10.92 21.90
N ASP A 281 -2.47 11.43 22.45
CA ASP A 281 -3.03 10.99 23.71
C ASP A 281 -4.45 10.42 23.49
N PRO A 282 -4.62 9.10 23.58
CA PRO A 282 -5.91 8.47 23.37
C PRO A 282 -6.91 8.72 24.51
N LEU A 283 -6.45 9.11 25.71
CA LEU A 283 -7.30 9.40 26.85
C LEU A 283 -7.87 10.82 26.77
N GLU A 284 -7.02 11.78 26.43
CA GLU A 284 -7.42 13.17 26.21
C GLU A 284 -8.05 13.41 24.85
N LEU A 285 -8.11 12.39 23.99
CA LEU A 285 -8.64 12.43 22.61
C LEU A 285 -7.96 13.51 21.75
N THR A 286 -6.66 13.65 21.90
CA THR A 286 -5.87 14.65 21.17
C THR A 286 -4.80 14.01 20.30
N LEU A 287 -4.63 14.55 19.10
CA LEU A 287 -3.54 14.20 18.20
C LEU A 287 -3.04 15.45 17.50
N HIS A 288 -1.75 15.70 17.63
CA HIS A 288 -1.07 16.84 17.02
C HIS A 288 0.15 16.36 16.23
N VAL A 289 0.46 17.08 15.16
CA VAL A 289 1.70 16.95 14.43
C VAL A 289 2.32 18.33 14.25
N ALA A 290 3.65 18.39 14.25
CA ALA A 290 4.43 19.61 13.97
C ALA A 290 5.55 19.28 12.98
N PRO A 291 5.22 19.04 11.69
CA PRO A 291 6.15 18.50 10.74
C PRO A 291 7.30 19.44 10.40
N GLU A 292 8.51 18.89 10.43
CA GLU A 292 9.71 19.49 9.85
C GLU A 292 9.92 18.84 8.48
N VAL A 293 10.14 19.67 7.44
CA VAL A 293 10.10 19.21 6.04
C VAL A 293 11.46 19.34 5.39
N ALA A 294 12.05 18.21 5.01
CA ALA A 294 13.19 18.16 4.10
C ALA A 294 12.71 17.86 2.67
N ARG A 295 13.44 18.38 1.69
CA ARG A 295 13.17 18.22 0.26
C ARG A 295 14.40 17.69 -0.43
N TYR A 296 14.22 16.67 -1.25
CA TYR A 296 15.25 16.21 -2.17
C TYR A 296 14.88 16.66 -3.58
N ARG A 297 15.77 17.44 -4.19
CA ARG A 297 15.68 17.89 -5.56
C ARG A 297 16.87 17.35 -6.34
N TYR A 298 16.64 16.99 -7.59
CA TYR A 298 17.67 16.50 -8.48
C TYR A 298 17.48 17.06 -9.89
N GLN A 299 18.54 16.94 -10.69
CA GLN A 299 18.53 17.18 -12.12
C GLN A 299 19.24 16.02 -12.81
N SER A 300 18.77 15.63 -13.97
CA SER A 300 19.40 14.62 -14.81
C SER A 300 19.50 15.17 -16.24
N PRO A 301 20.70 15.13 -16.88
CA PRO A 301 20.87 15.59 -18.25
C PRO A 301 19.87 14.93 -19.18
N GLY A 302 19.19 15.74 -20.01
CA GLY A 302 18.18 15.24 -20.96
C GLY A 302 16.78 15.06 -20.37
N ASN A 303 16.62 15.00 -19.04
CA ASN A 303 15.30 14.95 -18.40
C ASN A 303 14.67 16.35 -18.39
N GLN A 304 13.43 16.45 -18.84
CA GLN A 304 12.61 17.68 -18.82
C GLN A 304 11.34 17.51 -18.00
N ASN A 305 11.05 16.29 -17.51
CA ASN A 305 9.81 15.95 -16.84
C ASN A 305 10.08 15.19 -15.54
N TYR A 306 10.17 15.90 -14.43
CA TYR A 306 10.57 15.41 -13.12
C TYR A 306 9.40 14.99 -12.24
N GLY A 307 8.16 14.94 -12.75
CA GLY A 307 7.00 14.56 -11.95
C GLY A 307 7.19 13.17 -11.32
N ILE A 308 6.92 13.04 -10.02
CA ILE A 308 6.95 11.76 -9.32
C ILE A 308 5.48 11.36 -9.09
N GLU A 309 4.92 10.59 -10.03
CA GLU A 309 3.52 10.13 -9.96
C GLU A 309 3.41 8.77 -9.28
N ASN A 310 4.40 7.89 -9.46
CA ASN A 310 4.43 6.62 -8.77
C ASN A 310 4.59 6.76 -7.25
N SER A 311 4.10 5.76 -6.52
CA SER A 311 4.33 5.65 -5.09
C SER A 311 5.73 5.11 -4.84
N LEU A 312 6.53 5.81 -4.02
CA LEU A 312 7.86 5.32 -3.70
C LEU A 312 7.79 3.97 -2.97
N SER A 313 8.76 3.11 -3.20
CA SER A 313 9.00 1.92 -2.41
C SER A 313 10.22 2.10 -1.50
N ALA A 314 10.32 1.33 -0.43
CA ALA A 314 11.41 1.45 0.52
C ALA A 314 11.82 0.09 1.10
N PHE A 315 13.11 -0.01 1.42
CA PHE A 315 13.66 -1.12 2.17
C PHE A 315 14.73 -0.59 3.12
N ARG A 316 14.49 -0.75 4.43
CA ARG A 316 15.36 -0.20 5.46
C ARG A 316 15.60 1.29 5.25
N ASN A 317 16.85 1.70 4.99
CA ASN A 317 17.22 3.10 4.76
C ASN A 317 17.13 3.54 3.29
N LEU A 318 16.77 2.66 2.37
CA LEU A 318 16.70 2.96 0.95
C LEU A 318 15.27 3.28 0.53
N ALA A 319 15.11 4.27 -0.33
CA ALA A 319 13.88 4.55 -1.04
C ALA A 319 14.14 4.53 -2.54
N PHE A 320 13.14 4.04 -3.29
CA PHE A 320 13.19 3.86 -4.73
C PHE A 320 11.97 4.54 -5.35
N PHE A 321 12.19 5.31 -6.40
CA PHE A 321 11.15 6.00 -7.15
C PHE A 321 11.59 6.25 -8.58
N ALA A 322 10.64 6.57 -9.43
CA ALA A 322 10.85 6.99 -10.80
C ALA A 322 10.18 8.33 -11.06
N ASP A 323 10.49 8.97 -12.17
CA ASP A 323 9.85 10.19 -12.63
C ASP A 323 9.30 10.04 -14.05
N ASN A 324 8.44 10.99 -14.46
CA ASN A 324 7.88 11.05 -15.81
C ASN A 324 8.95 11.26 -16.91
N GLY A 325 10.17 11.58 -16.53
CA GLY A 325 11.31 11.63 -17.41
C GLY A 325 11.97 10.28 -17.64
N GLY A 326 11.55 9.23 -16.90
CA GLY A 326 12.12 7.89 -16.98
C GLY A 326 13.42 7.74 -16.20
N THR A 327 13.69 8.61 -15.22
CA THR A 327 14.84 8.48 -14.33
C THR A 327 14.42 7.73 -13.06
N LEU A 328 14.87 6.50 -12.92
CA LEU A 328 14.75 5.72 -11.69
C LEU A 328 15.90 6.04 -10.75
N GLN A 329 15.61 6.11 -9.45
CA GLN A 329 16.63 6.40 -8.44
C GLN A 329 16.45 5.53 -7.20
N ALA A 330 17.59 5.15 -6.60
CA ALA A 330 17.66 4.77 -5.20
C ALA A 330 18.32 5.87 -4.40
N ILE A 331 17.74 6.24 -3.28
CA ILE A 331 18.31 7.21 -2.35
C ILE A 331 18.47 6.61 -0.96
N ASP A 332 19.47 7.06 -0.23
CA ASP A 332 19.63 6.78 1.19
C ASP A 332 18.87 7.84 1.99
N LEU A 333 17.80 7.44 2.67
CA LEU A 333 16.94 8.33 3.47
C LEU A 333 17.66 8.94 4.68
N ARG A 334 18.77 8.34 5.16
CA ARG A 334 19.56 8.87 6.27
C ARG A 334 20.28 10.14 5.90
N THR A 335 20.67 10.27 4.64
CA THR A 335 21.47 11.38 4.12
C THR A 335 20.77 12.14 2.99
N MET A 336 19.61 11.69 2.57
CA MET A 336 18.87 12.18 1.39
C MET A 336 19.81 12.29 0.18
N SER A 337 20.64 11.28 -0.04
CA SER A 337 21.61 11.25 -1.13
C SER A 337 21.36 10.08 -2.07
N PRO A 338 21.53 10.30 -3.40
CA PRO A 338 21.36 9.26 -4.38
C PRO A 338 22.42 8.18 -4.20
N ARG A 339 22.03 6.93 -4.40
CA ARG A 339 22.91 5.75 -4.43
C ARG A 339 23.21 5.33 -5.85
N TRP A 340 22.17 5.27 -6.66
CA TRP A 340 22.28 4.99 -8.08
C TRP A 340 21.11 5.66 -8.82
N LYS A 341 21.27 5.82 -10.11
CA LYS A 341 20.20 6.10 -11.06
C LYS A 341 20.23 5.13 -12.22
N PHE A 342 19.07 4.93 -12.82
CA PHE A 342 18.89 4.14 -14.03
C PHE A 342 17.98 4.91 -14.99
N GLU A 343 18.36 5.00 -16.26
CA GLU A 343 17.54 5.64 -17.30
C GLU A 343 16.64 4.58 -17.93
N ALA A 344 15.37 4.60 -17.61
CA ALA A 344 14.40 3.64 -18.13
C ALA A 344 14.04 3.86 -19.60
N GLY A 345 14.30 5.06 -20.11
CA GLY A 345 14.06 5.43 -21.50
C GLY A 345 12.71 6.11 -21.75
N ASP A 346 11.68 5.78 -21.01
CA ASP A 346 10.36 6.39 -21.12
C ASP A 346 9.74 6.63 -19.75
N ASP A 347 8.58 7.30 -19.70
CA ASP A 347 7.82 7.58 -18.51
C ASP A 347 7.58 6.32 -17.66
N THR A 348 7.56 6.50 -16.35
CA THR A 348 7.43 5.39 -15.41
C THR A 348 6.49 5.77 -14.28
N ASP A 349 5.20 5.69 -14.54
CA ASP A 349 4.14 5.90 -13.55
C ASP A 349 3.89 4.66 -12.69
N ALA A 350 4.18 3.47 -13.24
CA ALA A 350 4.10 2.23 -12.49
C ALA A 350 5.01 2.28 -11.26
N THR A 351 4.44 2.04 -10.08
CA THR A 351 5.20 1.98 -8.84
C THR A 351 6.22 0.84 -8.88
N LEU A 352 7.43 1.10 -8.42
CA LEU A 352 8.51 0.12 -8.37
C LEU A 352 8.19 -0.92 -7.28
N ALA A 353 8.10 -2.20 -7.62
CA ALA A 353 7.87 -3.26 -6.65
C ALA A 353 9.19 -3.87 -6.19
N LEU A 354 9.33 -4.07 -4.88
CA LEU A 354 10.51 -4.69 -4.29
C LEU A 354 10.21 -6.12 -3.83
N GLU A 355 11.22 -6.95 -3.86
CA GLU A 355 11.21 -8.28 -3.28
C GLU A 355 12.52 -8.54 -2.53
N LEU A 356 12.41 -8.97 -1.28
CA LEU A 356 13.52 -9.59 -0.57
C LEU A 356 13.43 -11.10 -0.81
N THR A 357 14.40 -11.64 -1.52
CA THR A 357 14.46 -13.07 -1.84
C THR A 357 14.86 -13.90 -0.63
N ARG A 358 14.72 -15.23 -0.70
CA ARG A 358 15.08 -16.13 0.41
C ARG A 358 16.59 -16.14 0.74
N ASP A 359 17.42 -15.83 -0.24
CA ASP A 359 18.88 -15.66 -0.10
C ASP A 359 19.28 -14.20 0.19
N GLU A 360 18.33 -13.42 0.73
CA GLU A 360 18.51 -12.05 1.22
C GLU A 360 18.96 -11.04 0.14
N GLN A 361 18.71 -11.31 -1.14
CA GLN A 361 18.92 -10.34 -2.19
C GLN A 361 17.70 -9.44 -2.36
N LEU A 362 17.94 -8.14 -2.55
CA LEU A 362 16.86 -7.20 -2.82
C LEU A 362 16.71 -6.99 -4.33
N LYS A 363 15.54 -7.33 -4.86
CA LYS A 363 15.20 -7.17 -6.28
C LYS A 363 14.17 -6.06 -6.45
N LEU A 364 14.23 -5.41 -7.61
CA LEU A 364 13.33 -4.35 -8.00
C LEU A 364 12.73 -4.70 -9.37
N TYR A 365 11.39 -4.65 -9.43
CA TYR A 365 10.64 -4.83 -10.68
C TYR A 365 10.04 -3.51 -11.11
N THR A 366 10.18 -3.18 -12.39
CA THR A 366 9.72 -1.94 -12.99
C THR A 366 9.31 -2.15 -14.43
N ALA A 367 8.54 -1.21 -14.97
CA ALA A 367 8.20 -1.19 -16.39
C ALA A 367 7.94 0.26 -16.82
N THR A 368 8.07 0.52 -18.13
CA THR A 368 7.85 1.85 -18.70
C THR A 368 6.50 1.97 -19.38
N GLU A 369 6.09 3.20 -19.58
CA GLU A 369 5.05 3.55 -20.54
C GLU A 369 5.61 3.63 -21.96
N VAL A 370 4.73 3.88 -22.91
CA VAL A 370 5.02 4.30 -24.28
C VAL A 370 4.43 5.69 -24.44
N ASP A 371 5.19 6.69 -24.05
CA ASP A 371 4.83 8.10 -24.05
C ASP A 371 5.70 8.94 -24.99
N LYS A 372 7.02 8.82 -24.85
CA LYS A 372 8.00 9.63 -25.60
C LYS A 372 8.24 9.12 -27.02
N THR A 373 8.11 7.82 -27.23
CA THR A 373 8.37 7.16 -28.49
C THR A 373 7.25 7.33 -29.51
N GLY A 374 6.18 8.04 -29.16
CA GLY A 374 5.04 8.31 -30.04
C GLY A 374 3.92 7.28 -29.89
N PRO A 375 3.00 7.18 -30.90
CA PRO A 375 1.80 6.36 -30.74
C PRO A 375 2.06 4.86 -30.74
N ARG A 376 3.25 4.44 -31.17
CA ARG A 376 3.67 3.04 -31.16
C ARG A 376 5.13 2.97 -30.74
N GLY A 377 5.39 2.20 -29.72
CA GLY A 377 6.72 2.02 -29.15
C GLY A 377 6.84 0.74 -28.35
N GLU A 378 7.95 0.57 -27.69
CA GLU A 378 8.23 -0.56 -26.81
C GLU A 378 8.10 -0.13 -25.36
N THR A 379 7.28 -0.85 -24.59
CA THR A 379 7.36 -0.85 -23.12
C THR A 379 8.41 -1.86 -22.70
N TRP A 380 9.15 -1.54 -21.65
CA TRP A 380 10.20 -2.38 -21.12
C TRP A 380 9.83 -2.92 -19.76
N LEU A 381 9.77 -4.23 -19.62
CA LEU A 381 9.59 -4.95 -18.36
C LEU A 381 10.97 -5.35 -17.84
N ARG A 382 11.27 -5.05 -16.58
CA ARG A 382 12.63 -5.17 -16.04
C ARG A 382 12.67 -5.74 -14.64
N LYS A 383 13.72 -6.50 -14.38
CA LYS A 383 14.20 -6.82 -13.05
C LYS A 383 15.59 -6.23 -12.86
N LEU A 384 15.74 -5.48 -11.78
CA LEU A 384 17.03 -4.88 -11.40
C LEU A 384 17.50 -5.46 -10.07
N ASP A 385 18.80 -5.56 -9.89
CA ASP A 385 19.39 -5.63 -8.56
C ASP A 385 19.15 -4.28 -7.87
N ALA A 386 18.35 -4.29 -6.81
CA ALA A 386 17.90 -3.03 -6.18
C ALA A 386 19.02 -2.28 -5.45
N LEU A 387 20.11 -2.96 -5.08
CA LEU A 387 21.22 -2.32 -4.38
C LEU A 387 22.15 -1.59 -5.36
N THR A 388 22.25 -2.07 -6.60
CA THR A 388 23.18 -1.52 -7.59
C THR A 388 22.50 -0.81 -8.76
N GLY A 389 21.19 -1.00 -8.95
CA GLY A 389 20.44 -0.50 -10.10
C GLY A 389 20.77 -1.18 -11.42
N LYS A 390 21.50 -2.29 -11.41
CA LYS A 390 21.86 -3.02 -12.62
C LYS A 390 20.72 -3.93 -13.05
N PRO A 391 20.35 -3.94 -14.35
CA PRO A 391 19.38 -4.88 -14.86
C PRO A 391 19.91 -6.31 -14.80
N GLU A 392 19.07 -7.23 -14.33
CA GLU A 392 19.31 -8.67 -14.39
C GLU A 392 18.69 -9.25 -15.66
N TRP A 393 17.52 -8.73 -16.04
CA TRP A 393 16.92 -8.97 -17.34
C TRP A 393 16.01 -7.79 -17.76
N GLU A 394 15.81 -7.66 -19.07
CA GLU A 394 14.95 -6.71 -19.72
C GLU A 394 14.20 -7.41 -20.85
N VAL A 395 12.88 -7.21 -20.92
CA VAL A 395 11.99 -7.76 -21.96
C VAL A 395 11.13 -6.63 -22.48
N SER A 396 10.99 -6.52 -23.80
CA SER A 396 10.15 -5.49 -24.41
C SER A 396 8.89 -6.06 -25.06
N GLU A 397 7.83 -5.25 -25.04
CA GLU A 397 6.57 -5.50 -25.73
C GLU A 397 6.16 -4.27 -26.53
N VAL A 398 5.64 -4.50 -27.76
CA VAL A 398 5.14 -3.40 -28.59
C VAL A 398 3.74 -3.01 -28.15
N CYS A 399 3.57 -1.73 -27.86
CA CYS A 399 2.29 -1.16 -27.46
C CYS A 399 1.90 0.00 -28.37
N GLN A 400 0.62 0.34 -28.40
CA GLN A 400 0.09 1.35 -29.29
C GLN A 400 -0.90 2.28 -28.59
N GLY A 401 -0.47 3.48 -28.28
CA GLY A 401 -1.31 4.61 -27.86
C GLY A 401 -1.92 5.37 -29.05
N ALA A 402 -2.25 6.64 -28.84
CA ALA A 402 -2.72 7.55 -29.87
C ALA A 402 -2.18 8.96 -29.66
N LEU A 403 -1.92 9.71 -30.75
CA LEU A 403 -1.51 11.12 -30.66
C LEU A 403 -2.66 12.08 -30.89
N ALA A 404 -3.64 11.71 -31.71
CA ALA A 404 -4.76 12.59 -32.10
C ALA A 404 -6.09 11.82 -32.10
N PRO A 405 -7.21 12.47 -31.80
CA PRO A 405 -7.34 13.90 -31.45
C PRO A 405 -6.84 14.25 -30.05
N LYS A 406 -6.56 13.25 -29.21
CA LYS A 406 -6.01 13.38 -27.85
C LYS A 406 -4.87 12.37 -27.70
N LYS A 407 -3.78 12.78 -27.07
CA LYS A 407 -2.71 11.88 -26.67
C LYS A 407 -3.27 10.81 -25.72
N ILE A 408 -2.95 9.57 -26.00
CA ILE A 408 -3.32 8.41 -25.20
C ILE A 408 -2.07 7.54 -25.06
N ASP A 409 -1.61 7.41 -23.85
CA ASP A 409 -0.39 6.68 -23.54
C ASP A 409 -0.67 5.17 -23.46
N ALA A 410 0.35 4.36 -23.70
CA ALA A 410 0.30 2.90 -23.67
C ALA A 410 1.43 2.37 -22.77
N GLY A 411 1.59 1.06 -22.67
CA GLY A 411 2.63 0.45 -21.84
C GLY A 411 2.13 0.04 -20.46
N VAL A 412 2.93 0.20 -19.43
CA VAL A 412 2.61 -0.31 -18.10
C VAL A 412 2.38 0.81 -17.10
N PHE A 413 1.15 0.90 -16.61
CA PHE A 413 0.73 1.80 -15.51
C PHE A 413 0.54 1.05 -14.19
N ALA A 414 0.26 -0.25 -14.28
CA ALA A 414 0.05 -1.11 -13.13
C ALA A 414 1.39 -1.45 -12.46
N THR A 415 1.40 -1.46 -11.13
CA THR A 415 2.57 -1.91 -10.36
C THR A 415 2.88 -3.37 -10.67
N PRO A 416 4.11 -3.77 -10.98
CA PRO A 416 4.49 -5.16 -11.08
C PRO A 416 4.17 -5.92 -9.79
N LEU A 417 3.74 -7.18 -9.90
CA LEU A 417 3.41 -8.01 -8.75
C LEU A 417 4.39 -9.18 -8.65
N PRO A 418 5.41 -9.10 -7.79
CA PRO A 418 6.24 -10.26 -7.47
C PRO A 418 5.39 -11.34 -6.77
N GLY A 419 5.32 -12.51 -7.36
CA GLY A 419 4.60 -13.65 -6.82
C GLY A 419 5.25 -14.19 -5.54
N THR A 420 4.44 -14.75 -4.64
CA THR A 420 4.89 -15.35 -3.38
C THR A 420 4.33 -16.77 -3.22
N GLY A 421 4.90 -17.57 -2.29
CA GLY A 421 4.42 -18.93 -2.03
C GLY A 421 4.55 -19.83 -3.25
N GLU A 422 3.43 -20.41 -3.72
CA GLU A 422 3.38 -21.32 -4.87
C GLU A 422 3.93 -20.69 -6.16
N VAL A 423 3.73 -19.38 -6.34
CA VAL A 423 4.18 -18.63 -7.52
C VAL A 423 5.38 -17.74 -7.23
N SER A 424 6.21 -18.10 -6.25
CA SER A 424 7.39 -17.32 -5.85
C SER A 424 8.44 -17.17 -6.98
N HIS A 425 8.38 -18.00 -8.00
CA HIS A 425 9.23 -17.94 -9.21
C HIS A 425 8.68 -17.01 -10.30
N LEU A 426 7.47 -16.46 -10.14
CA LEU A 426 6.79 -15.62 -11.14
C LEU A 426 6.72 -14.15 -10.71
N VAL A 427 6.77 -13.27 -11.71
CA VAL A 427 6.38 -11.87 -11.59
C VAL A 427 5.31 -11.55 -12.63
N PHE A 428 4.29 -10.78 -12.23
CA PHE A 428 3.15 -10.45 -13.08
C PHE A 428 3.17 -8.98 -13.47
N PHE A 429 2.93 -8.72 -14.77
CA PHE A 429 2.76 -7.39 -15.33
C PHE A 429 1.40 -7.28 -16.01
N VAL A 430 0.85 -6.07 -16.00
CA VAL A 430 -0.38 -5.73 -16.75
C VAL A 430 0.00 -4.68 -17.78
N LEU A 431 -0.10 -5.06 -19.04
CA LEU A 431 0.23 -4.20 -20.17
C LEU A 431 -1.05 -3.57 -20.70
N SER A 432 -1.00 -2.28 -20.89
CA SER A 432 -2.11 -1.45 -21.37
C SER A 432 -1.88 -1.07 -22.82
N ARG A 433 -2.86 -1.30 -23.68
CA ARG A 433 -2.80 -0.99 -25.12
C ARG A 433 -1.67 -1.74 -25.84
N CYS A 434 -1.52 -2.99 -25.49
CA CYS A 434 -0.53 -3.92 -26.08
C CYS A 434 -1.25 -5.19 -26.53
N PRO A 435 -1.11 -5.62 -27.78
CA PRO A 435 -0.35 -4.98 -28.87
C PRO A 435 -1.11 -3.85 -29.57
N GLY A 436 -2.38 -3.59 -29.29
CA GLY A 436 -3.21 -2.60 -29.94
C GLY A 436 -3.93 -1.67 -28.97
N PRO A 437 -4.49 -0.55 -29.46
CA PRO A 437 -4.95 0.56 -28.62
C PRO A 437 -6.11 0.22 -27.67
N GLU A 438 -6.88 -0.81 -27.97
CA GLU A 438 -8.00 -1.25 -27.13
C GLU A 438 -7.64 -2.45 -26.24
N ASN A 439 -6.53 -3.13 -26.51
CA ASN A 439 -6.18 -4.39 -25.86
C ASN A 439 -5.37 -4.17 -24.58
N GLY A 440 -5.44 -5.15 -23.69
CA GLY A 440 -4.54 -5.29 -22.56
C GLY A 440 -4.07 -6.72 -22.43
N VAL A 441 -3.03 -6.94 -21.64
CA VAL A 441 -2.47 -8.27 -21.37
C VAL A 441 -2.08 -8.38 -19.91
N ILE A 442 -2.36 -9.52 -19.30
CA ILE A 442 -1.68 -9.92 -18.06
C ILE A 442 -0.65 -10.97 -18.45
N VAL A 443 0.60 -10.75 -18.12
CA VAL A 443 1.70 -11.68 -18.40
C VAL A 443 2.38 -12.09 -17.12
N ALA A 444 2.71 -13.38 -17.01
CA ALA A 444 3.57 -13.93 -15.96
C ALA A 444 4.93 -14.26 -16.57
N LEU A 445 5.95 -13.69 -16.01
CA LEU A 445 7.34 -13.93 -16.39
C LEU A 445 8.04 -14.72 -15.29
N ASP A 446 8.94 -15.60 -15.69
CA ASP A 446 9.89 -16.26 -14.78
C ASP A 446 10.84 -15.21 -14.21
N LYS A 447 10.98 -15.18 -12.88
CA LYS A 447 11.80 -14.16 -12.19
C LYS A 447 13.29 -14.26 -12.48
N ASP A 448 13.78 -15.44 -12.81
CA ASP A 448 15.23 -15.64 -13.02
C ASP A 448 15.65 -15.28 -14.44
N THR A 449 14.79 -15.56 -15.41
CA THR A 449 15.12 -15.42 -16.83
C THR A 449 14.41 -14.28 -17.55
N GLY A 450 13.30 -13.77 -17.00
CA GLY A 450 12.39 -12.86 -17.72
C GLY A 450 11.56 -13.56 -18.81
N GLY A 451 11.68 -14.88 -18.95
CA GLY A 451 10.92 -15.66 -19.94
C GLY A 451 9.44 -15.70 -19.62
N GLU A 452 8.60 -15.59 -20.64
CA GLU A 452 7.15 -15.69 -20.49
C GLU A 452 6.73 -17.12 -20.13
N ILE A 453 5.96 -17.28 -19.06
CA ILE A 453 5.39 -18.54 -18.62
C ILE A 453 3.95 -18.69 -19.10
N TRP A 454 3.16 -17.62 -18.96
CA TRP A 454 1.81 -17.58 -19.49
C TRP A 454 1.35 -16.13 -19.76
N ARG A 455 0.34 -16.01 -20.61
CA ARG A 455 -0.27 -14.76 -21.02
C ARG A 455 -1.78 -14.88 -21.03
N VAL A 456 -2.47 -13.82 -20.62
CA VAL A 456 -3.93 -13.71 -20.71
C VAL A 456 -4.28 -12.40 -21.41
N ASP A 457 -4.88 -12.50 -22.58
CA ASP A 457 -5.37 -11.35 -23.31
C ASP A 457 -6.61 -10.79 -22.64
N LEU A 458 -6.65 -9.47 -22.47
CA LEU A 458 -7.78 -8.73 -21.96
C LEU A 458 -8.51 -8.06 -23.13
N PRO A 459 -9.86 -8.03 -23.11
CA PRO A 459 -10.64 -7.42 -24.19
C PRO A 459 -10.44 -5.90 -24.25
N HIS A 460 -9.99 -5.30 -23.16
CA HIS A 460 -9.71 -3.88 -23.03
C HIS A 460 -8.38 -3.68 -22.31
N PHE A 461 -7.78 -2.50 -22.51
CA PHE A 461 -6.60 -2.08 -21.73
C PHE A 461 -6.88 -2.03 -20.23
N SER A 462 -5.85 -2.01 -19.40
CA SER A 462 -6.03 -1.94 -17.95
C SER A 462 -4.89 -1.18 -17.27
N TRP A 463 -5.26 -0.40 -16.24
CA TRP A 463 -4.35 0.31 -15.35
C TRP A 463 -4.34 -0.29 -13.94
N SER A 464 -5.30 -1.15 -13.65
CA SER A 464 -5.46 -1.77 -12.34
C SER A 464 -4.35 -2.77 -12.06
N THR A 465 -3.73 -2.66 -10.90
CA THR A 465 -2.74 -3.63 -10.42
C THR A 465 -3.45 -4.86 -9.84
N PRO A 466 -3.08 -6.07 -10.23
CA PRO A 466 -3.64 -7.28 -9.64
C PRO A 466 -3.21 -7.47 -8.20
N VAL A 467 -3.99 -8.22 -7.43
CA VAL A 467 -3.68 -8.63 -6.07
C VAL A 467 -3.57 -10.15 -6.01
N GLN A 468 -2.49 -10.65 -5.41
CA GLN A 468 -2.34 -12.07 -5.14
C GLN A 468 -3.12 -12.44 -3.88
N LEU A 469 -3.89 -13.52 -3.96
CA LEU A 469 -4.60 -14.17 -2.88
C LEU A 469 -4.08 -15.57 -2.73
N ASN A 470 -4.02 -16.07 -1.50
CA ASN A 470 -3.67 -17.46 -1.25
C ASN A 470 -4.79 -18.13 -0.44
N ASP A 471 -5.08 -19.40 -0.74
CA ASP A 471 -5.99 -20.20 0.09
C ASP A 471 -5.24 -20.86 1.27
N ALA A 472 -5.99 -21.61 2.09
CA ALA A 472 -5.45 -22.30 3.25
C ALA A 472 -4.43 -23.40 2.89
N ASP A 473 -4.51 -23.94 1.69
CA ASP A 473 -3.63 -24.99 1.16
C ASP A 473 -2.37 -24.39 0.49
N GLY A 474 -2.30 -23.04 0.38
CA GLY A 474 -1.17 -22.30 -0.18
C GLY A 474 -1.25 -22.06 -1.68
N HIS A 475 -2.35 -22.44 -2.35
CA HIS A 475 -2.55 -22.15 -3.77
C HIS A 475 -2.74 -20.65 -3.99
N ALA A 476 -2.19 -20.15 -5.09
CA ALA A 476 -2.17 -18.74 -5.41
C ALA A 476 -3.16 -18.36 -6.53
N TYR A 477 -3.83 -17.25 -6.34
CA TYR A 477 -4.80 -16.66 -7.27
C TYR A 477 -4.50 -15.20 -7.50
N LEU A 478 -4.89 -14.68 -8.67
CA LEU A 478 -4.85 -13.25 -8.98
C LEU A 478 -6.26 -12.70 -9.08
N LEU A 479 -6.54 -11.63 -8.36
CA LEU A 479 -7.75 -10.83 -8.51
C LEU A 479 -7.39 -9.54 -9.27
N HIS A 480 -8.04 -9.30 -10.40
CA HIS A 480 -7.76 -8.15 -11.28
C HIS A 480 -9.05 -7.49 -11.73
N GLY A 481 -9.11 -6.16 -11.67
CA GLY A 481 -10.16 -5.34 -12.27
C GLY A 481 -9.69 -4.72 -13.58
N GLY A 482 -10.59 -4.40 -14.50
CA GLY A 482 -10.20 -3.80 -15.77
C GLY A 482 -11.27 -2.89 -16.37
N ILE A 483 -10.90 -2.18 -17.42
CA ILE A 483 -11.81 -1.39 -18.24
C ILE A 483 -12.94 -2.28 -18.75
N GLY A 484 -14.14 -1.72 -18.87
CA GLY A 484 -15.38 -2.46 -19.11
C GLY A 484 -16.00 -3.04 -17.82
N GLY A 485 -15.43 -2.76 -16.64
CA GLY A 485 -16.03 -3.10 -15.33
C GLY A 485 -15.91 -4.57 -14.93
N VAL A 486 -15.07 -5.36 -15.59
CA VAL A 486 -14.95 -6.79 -15.28
C VAL A 486 -13.88 -7.05 -14.24
N VAL A 487 -14.26 -7.65 -13.11
CA VAL A 487 -13.32 -8.23 -12.16
C VAL A 487 -13.13 -9.71 -12.48
N ARG A 488 -11.87 -10.14 -12.53
CA ARG A 488 -11.48 -11.51 -12.86
C ARG A 488 -10.71 -12.15 -11.71
N LEU A 489 -10.99 -13.43 -11.49
CA LEU A 489 -10.21 -14.29 -10.63
C LEU A 489 -9.48 -15.30 -11.52
N LEU A 490 -8.15 -15.32 -11.43
CA LEU A 490 -7.31 -16.22 -12.20
C LEU A 490 -6.55 -17.16 -11.27
N GLU A 491 -6.27 -18.36 -11.71
CA GLU A 491 -5.28 -19.24 -11.12
C GLU A 491 -3.89 -18.69 -11.43
N ALA A 492 -3.12 -18.37 -10.41
CA ALA A 492 -1.87 -17.60 -10.61
C ALA A 492 -0.76 -18.40 -11.31
N THR A 493 -0.79 -19.73 -11.19
CA THR A 493 0.19 -20.62 -11.84
C THR A 493 0.03 -20.74 -13.34
N THR A 494 -1.19 -20.55 -13.87
CA THR A 494 -1.53 -20.86 -15.27
C THR A 494 -2.20 -19.71 -16.03
N GLY A 495 -2.66 -18.67 -15.32
CA GLY A 495 -3.49 -17.61 -15.89
C GLY A 495 -4.95 -18.04 -16.20
N ARG A 496 -5.32 -19.29 -15.89
CA ARG A 496 -6.67 -19.80 -16.17
C ARG A 496 -7.72 -19.02 -15.38
N GLN A 497 -8.73 -18.48 -16.08
CA GLN A 497 -9.82 -17.76 -15.47
C GLN A 497 -10.75 -18.73 -14.71
N LEU A 498 -10.98 -18.45 -13.42
CA LEU A 498 -11.84 -19.23 -12.55
C LEU A 498 -13.25 -18.62 -12.43
N ALA A 499 -13.30 -17.30 -12.28
CA ALA A 499 -14.56 -16.59 -12.11
C ALA A 499 -14.46 -15.14 -12.61
N THR A 500 -15.62 -14.54 -12.89
CA THR A 500 -15.75 -13.11 -13.16
C THR A 500 -16.98 -12.54 -12.47
N VAL A 501 -16.95 -11.23 -12.22
CA VAL A 501 -18.12 -10.45 -11.86
C VAL A 501 -18.11 -9.12 -12.60
N GLN A 502 -19.27 -8.71 -13.11
CA GLN A 502 -19.47 -7.45 -13.82
C GLN A 502 -19.88 -6.36 -12.84
N LEU A 503 -19.16 -5.24 -12.87
CA LEU A 503 -19.48 -4.02 -12.12
C LEU A 503 -19.94 -2.93 -13.09
N GLU A 504 -20.55 -1.88 -12.55
CA GLU A 504 -20.90 -0.69 -13.31
C GLU A 504 -19.69 0.23 -13.43
N GLY A 505 -19.36 0.64 -14.65
CA GLY A 505 -18.27 1.55 -15.00
C GLY A 505 -16.89 0.90 -15.03
N ASP A 506 -15.96 1.62 -15.63
CA ASP A 506 -14.58 1.19 -15.78
C ASP A 506 -13.86 1.07 -14.43
N ILE A 507 -12.99 0.08 -14.32
CA ILE A 507 -12.14 -0.13 -13.16
C ILE A 507 -10.72 0.31 -13.54
N GLU A 508 -10.34 1.50 -13.10
CA GLU A 508 -8.97 2.00 -13.17
C GLU A 508 -8.24 1.72 -11.85
N SER A 509 -8.96 1.73 -10.73
CA SER A 509 -8.41 1.51 -9.39
C SER A 509 -7.88 0.10 -9.18
N SER A 510 -6.97 -0.05 -8.22
CA SER A 510 -6.45 -1.35 -7.80
C SER A 510 -7.25 -1.88 -6.60
N PRO A 511 -7.54 -3.19 -6.52
CA PRO A 511 -8.23 -3.76 -5.38
C PRO A 511 -7.35 -3.80 -4.13
N SER A 512 -7.99 -3.71 -2.96
CA SER A 512 -7.43 -4.15 -1.67
C SER A 512 -8.26 -5.29 -1.11
N VAL A 513 -7.62 -6.22 -0.41
CA VAL A 513 -8.29 -7.42 0.11
C VAL A 513 -8.05 -7.60 1.60
N PHE A 514 -9.11 -7.94 2.32
CA PHE A 514 -9.04 -8.35 3.72
C PHE A 514 -9.78 -9.68 3.87
N GLY A 515 -9.04 -10.74 4.20
CA GLY A 515 -9.57 -12.11 4.20
C GLY A 515 -10.09 -12.51 2.81
N SER A 516 -11.36 -12.81 2.71
CA SER A 516 -12.02 -13.19 1.46
C SER A 516 -12.81 -12.04 0.80
N ARG A 517 -12.64 -10.80 1.26
CA ARG A 517 -13.38 -9.65 0.73
C ARG A 517 -12.46 -8.63 0.08
N ALA A 518 -12.64 -8.43 -1.21
CA ALA A 518 -11.96 -7.40 -1.99
C ALA A 518 -12.78 -6.11 -2.04
N VAL A 519 -12.10 -4.97 -2.05
CA VAL A 519 -12.73 -3.64 -2.23
C VAL A 519 -11.99 -2.89 -3.31
N LEU A 520 -12.73 -2.24 -4.19
CA LEU A 520 -12.23 -1.37 -5.24
C LEU A 520 -13.26 -0.32 -5.65
N GLY A 521 -12.82 0.74 -6.32
CA GLY A 521 -13.71 1.76 -6.87
C GLY A 521 -13.85 1.66 -8.38
N THR A 522 -14.90 2.27 -8.92
CA THR A 522 -15.13 2.37 -10.37
C THR A 522 -15.37 3.81 -10.80
N ARG A 523 -15.25 4.09 -12.09
CA ARG A 523 -15.54 5.40 -12.70
C ARG A 523 -17.04 5.74 -12.72
N ALA A 524 -17.91 4.79 -12.39
CA ALA A 524 -19.36 5.01 -12.21
C ALA A 524 -19.73 5.60 -10.84
N ASN A 525 -18.82 6.27 -10.13
CA ASN A 525 -19.04 6.85 -8.81
C ASN A 525 -19.43 5.80 -7.76
N ARG A 526 -18.81 4.63 -7.79
CA ARG A 526 -19.11 3.55 -6.85
C ARG A 526 -17.85 2.93 -6.28
N ILE A 527 -17.96 2.55 -5.01
CA ILE A 527 -17.03 1.67 -4.31
C ILE A 527 -17.76 0.35 -4.11
N TYR A 528 -17.15 -0.74 -4.51
CA TYR A 528 -17.71 -2.09 -4.40
C TYR A 528 -16.89 -2.94 -3.44
N ALA A 529 -17.59 -3.82 -2.71
CA ALA A 529 -16.97 -4.99 -2.12
C ALA A 529 -17.40 -6.25 -2.84
N ILE A 530 -16.45 -7.16 -3.03
CA ILE A 530 -16.61 -8.41 -3.75
C ILE A 530 -16.16 -9.53 -2.83
N ASP A 531 -17.06 -10.50 -2.61
CA ASP A 531 -16.73 -11.75 -1.94
C ASP A 531 -16.03 -12.69 -2.92
N VAL A 532 -14.89 -13.21 -2.51
CA VAL A 532 -14.11 -14.25 -3.20
C VAL A 532 -14.41 -15.58 -2.47
N LYS A 533 -15.19 -16.49 -3.12
CA LYS A 533 -15.72 -17.73 -2.51
C LYS A 533 -15.39 -18.96 -3.31
#